data_325f60ce99ad2acc16a74a640e348eae
#
_entry.id   325f60ce99ad2acc16a74a640e348eae
#
_cell.length_a   1.000
_cell.length_b   1.000
_cell.length_c   1.000
_cell.angle_alpha   90.00
_cell.angle_beta   90.00
_cell.angle_gamma   90.00
#
_symmetry.space_group_name_H-M   'P 1'
#
loop_
_entity.id
_entity.type
_entity.pdbx_description
1 polymer ?
#
loop_
_entity_poly.entity_id
_entity_poly.type
_entity_poly.pdbx_seq_one_letter_code
_entity_poly.pdbx_strand_id
1 'polypeptide(L)'
;MQNASANALVPREAGRPGPIADIQKIAQHMARLNVAGLPRNYELFHEAIVGRNGGLAQDIAALGPQPQQAMLDELGLKYRLVSHCGLAGDTSRNEASRLLREVAEKLAEGLRHRDAFARACDTILKSVSGHEDQSLAAFIGELDYLSVSLTSVLSAEMEIGARLADDIKRLETLERGISAMQLAAVADRITGLPNRIALNRVMADLYEREEGAAGSALFMIDIDNFTDLNERYGTPAGNKLLKKLAGLFQKSIKKNDFIARTEADEFALLFANVGMQDAKAIAERLRASVEDNLVFATSDKGDSGRLTISVGVALSADASTPGQLQANARVALLAAQSNPRQPVQAFGR
;
A
#
# COMPACT_ATOMS: atom_id res chain seq x y z
N MET A 1 53.27 -13.19 -26.37
CA MET A 1 52.47 -12.31 -27.28
C MET A 1 51.10 -12.13 -26.64
N GLN A 2 50.95 -10.97 -26.06
CA GLN A 2 49.75 -10.54 -25.31
C GLN A 2 48.69 -10.07 -26.29
N ASN A 3 47.46 -10.54 -26.10
CA ASN A 3 46.29 -9.89 -26.65
C ASN A 3 45.45 -9.34 -25.51
N ALA A 4 45.60 -8.06 -25.26
CA ALA A 4 44.73 -7.27 -24.44
C ALA A 4 43.53 -6.81 -25.27
N SER A 5 42.34 -7.39 -25.04
CA SER A 5 41.08 -6.90 -25.59
C SER A 5 40.66 -5.67 -24.81
N ALA A 6 40.73 -4.52 -25.45
CA ALA A 6 40.23 -3.25 -24.95
C ALA A 6 38.72 -3.30 -24.82
N ASN A 7 38.25 -3.19 -23.57
CA ASN A 7 36.86 -2.97 -23.25
C ASN A 7 36.54 -1.49 -23.54
N ALA A 8 35.98 -1.21 -24.69
CA ALA A 8 35.54 0.12 -25.09
C ALA A 8 34.34 0.53 -24.20
N LEU A 9 34.60 1.41 -23.27
CA LEU A 9 33.58 2.11 -22.49
C LEU A 9 32.76 2.99 -23.44
N VAL A 10 31.50 2.62 -23.63
CA VAL A 10 30.50 3.48 -24.29
C VAL A 10 30.38 4.77 -23.46
N PRO A 11 30.42 5.97 -24.08
CA PRO A 11 30.24 7.23 -23.36
C PRO A 11 28.86 7.25 -22.67
N ARG A 12 28.83 7.37 -21.35
CA ARG A 12 27.62 7.62 -20.61
C ARG A 12 27.12 9.02 -20.94
N GLU A 13 25.92 9.12 -21.45
CA GLU A 13 25.18 10.37 -21.58
C GLU A 13 25.13 11.07 -20.21
N ALA A 14 25.58 12.32 -20.18
CA ALA A 14 25.53 13.18 -19.02
C ALA A 14 24.09 13.67 -18.82
N GLY A 15 23.34 13.06 -17.86
CA GLY A 15 21.97 13.54 -17.61
C GLY A 15 21.27 12.99 -16.37
N ARG A 16 21.51 11.76 -15.94
CA ARG A 16 20.97 11.24 -14.66
C ARG A 16 22.12 10.84 -13.74
N PRO A 17 22.16 11.35 -12.48
CA PRO A 17 23.02 10.73 -11.47
C PRO A 17 22.61 9.26 -11.39
N GLY A 18 23.56 8.35 -11.61
CA GLY A 18 23.26 6.92 -11.58
C GLY A 18 22.78 6.48 -10.19
N PRO A 19 22.13 5.32 -10.07
CA PRO A 19 21.56 4.83 -8.78
C PRO A 19 22.52 4.90 -7.60
N ILE A 20 23.83 4.75 -7.84
CA ILE A 20 24.88 4.87 -6.83
C ILE A 20 24.99 6.31 -6.28
N ALA A 21 24.84 7.33 -7.14
CA ALA A 21 24.91 8.74 -6.73
C ALA A 21 23.71 9.13 -5.84
N ASP A 22 22.54 8.59 -6.13
CA ASP A 22 21.33 8.82 -5.32
C ASP A 22 21.43 8.15 -3.96
N ILE A 23 21.92 6.91 -3.89
CA ILE A 23 22.21 6.21 -2.62
C ILE A 23 23.20 7.01 -1.77
N GLN A 24 24.27 7.52 -2.37
CA GLN A 24 25.28 8.33 -1.67
C GLN A 24 24.68 9.63 -1.13
N LYS A 25 23.85 10.33 -1.92
CA LYS A 25 23.17 11.56 -1.48
C LYS A 25 22.25 11.30 -0.30
N ILE A 26 21.44 10.24 -0.36
CA ILE A 26 20.54 9.86 0.74
C ILE A 26 21.34 9.55 2.00
N ALA A 27 22.35 8.69 1.88
CA ALA A 27 23.19 8.31 3.02
C ALA A 27 23.91 9.52 3.65
N GLN A 28 24.42 10.46 2.84
CA GLN A 28 25.05 11.69 3.33
C GLN A 28 24.05 12.60 4.06
N HIS A 29 22.80 12.73 3.58
CA HIS A 29 21.78 13.51 4.26
C HIS A 29 21.38 12.88 5.59
N MET A 30 21.16 11.57 5.62
CA MET A 30 20.86 10.84 6.87
C MET A 30 21.99 10.96 7.88
N ALA A 31 23.26 10.80 7.45
CA ALA A 31 24.43 10.94 8.30
C ALA A 31 24.56 12.36 8.87
N ARG A 32 24.32 13.40 8.05
CA ARG A 32 24.39 14.80 8.48
C ARG A 32 23.35 15.16 9.54
N LEU A 33 22.17 14.53 9.49
CA LEU A 33 21.09 14.70 10.46
C LEU A 33 21.17 13.69 11.61
N ASN A 34 22.20 12.87 11.66
CA ASN A 34 22.38 11.79 12.65
C ASN A 34 21.17 10.83 12.73
N VAL A 35 20.56 10.53 11.57
CA VAL A 35 19.40 9.65 11.47
C VAL A 35 19.86 8.21 11.31
N ALA A 36 19.24 7.30 12.08
CA ALA A 36 19.52 5.86 12.01
C ALA A 36 19.26 5.28 10.61
N GLY A 37 20.14 4.36 10.17
CA GLY A 37 20.05 3.68 8.86
C GLY A 37 18.92 2.64 8.77
N LEU A 38 17.73 2.95 9.25
CA LEU A 38 16.56 2.09 9.18
C LEU A 38 15.95 2.11 7.77
N PRO A 39 15.45 0.98 7.24
CA PRO A 39 14.83 0.94 5.91
C PRO A 39 13.75 1.99 5.70
N ARG A 40 12.91 2.23 6.72
CA ARG A 40 11.86 3.25 6.68
C ARG A 40 12.40 4.68 6.60
N ASN A 41 13.50 4.97 7.28
CA ASN A 41 14.16 6.28 7.17
C ASN A 41 14.76 6.46 5.79
N TYR A 42 15.37 5.42 5.24
CA TYR A 42 15.85 5.46 3.87
C TYR A 42 14.73 5.76 2.88
N GLU A 43 13.57 5.12 2.99
CA GLU A 43 12.38 5.41 2.16
C GLU A 43 11.96 6.88 2.31
N LEU A 44 11.92 7.42 3.52
CA LEU A 44 11.56 8.81 3.80
C LEU A 44 12.50 9.79 3.08
N PHE A 45 13.80 9.60 3.20
CA PHE A 45 14.80 10.45 2.56
C PHE A 45 14.88 10.23 1.04
N HIS A 46 14.67 9.01 0.58
CA HIS A 46 14.57 8.71 -0.85
C HIS A 46 13.43 9.49 -1.49
N GLU A 47 12.24 9.44 -0.89
CA GLU A 47 11.06 10.15 -1.39
C GLU A 47 11.25 11.68 -1.37
N ALA A 48 11.92 12.21 -0.34
CA ALA A 48 12.21 13.64 -0.25
C ALA A 48 13.23 14.12 -1.30
N ILE A 49 14.28 13.34 -1.58
CA ILE A 49 15.43 13.75 -2.39
C ILE A 49 15.31 13.31 -3.84
N VAL A 50 15.01 12.02 -4.06
CA VAL A 50 14.95 11.39 -5.39
C VAL A 50 13.53 11.46 -5.95
N GLY A 51 12.51 11.19 -5.12
CA GLY A 51 11.09 11.33 -5.45
C GLY A 51 10.65 12.79 -5.64
N ARG A 52 11.55 13.76 -5.39
CA ARG A 52 11.32 15.22 -5.55
C ARG A 52 10.05 15.71 -4.84
N ASN A 53 9.74 15.13 -3.69
CA ASN A 53 8.63 15.60 -2.86
C ASN A 53 9.06 16.83 -2.06
N GLY A 54 8.87 18.00 -2.64
CA GLY A 54 9.29 19.28 -2.05
C GLY A 54 8.64 19.56 -0.69
N GLY A 55 7.39 19.14 -0.49
CA GLY A 55 6.70 19.28 0.79
C GLY A 55 7.34 18.43 1.88
N LEU A 56 7.66 17.17 1.58
CA LEU A 56 8.35 16.29 2.52
C LEU A 56 9.77 16.77 2.82
N ALA A 57 10.49 17.26 1.81
CA ALA A 57 11.83 17.82 2.00
C ALA A 57 11.81 19.06 2.92
N GLN A 58 10.82 19.95 2.80
CA GLN A 58 10.62 21.10 3.68
C GLN A 58 10.27 20.68 5.11
N ASP A 59 9.37 19.71 5.26
CA ASP A 59 8.99 19.19 6.58
C ASP A 59 10.17 18.51 7.30
N ILE A 60 11.00 17.75 6.58
CA ILE A 60 12.23 17.17 7.14
C ILE A 60 13.20 18.28 7.57
N ALA A 61 13.38 19.31 6.75
CA ALA A 61 14.25 20.44 7.09
C ALA A 61 13.76 21.20 8.33
N ALA A 62 12.44 21.28 8.54
CA ALA A 62 11.84 21.91 9.70
C ALA A 62 12.04 21.13 11.02
N LEU A 63 12.39 19.85 10.98
CA LEU A 63 12.67 19.04 12.17
C LEU A 63 14.00 19.40 12.87
N GLY A 64 14.87 20.18 12.21
CA GLY A 64 16.17 20.57 12.76
C GLY A 64 17.27 19.51 12.54
N PRO A 65 18.47 19.74 13.16
CA PRO A 65 19.69 18.99 12.82
C PRO A 65 19.77 17.57 13.39
N GLN A 66 18.92 17.20 14.35
CA GLN A 66 18.88 15.86 14.96
C GLN A 66 17.43 15.46 15.25
N PRO A 67 16.65 15.10 14.23
CA PRO A 67 15.25 14.74 14.42
C PRO A 67 15.11 13.44 15.21
N GLN A 68 14.18 13.40 16.16
CA GLN A 68 13.84 12.17 16.88
C GLN A 68 13.14 11.17 15.95
N GLN A 69 13.34 9.88 16.17
CA GLN A 69 12.74 8.84 15.32
C GLN A 69 11.21 8.94 15.26
N ALA A 70 10.55 9.28 16.38
CA ALA A 70 9.10 9.46 16.42
C ALA A 70 8.60 10.55 15.47
N MET A 71 9.35 11.65 15.32
CA MET A 71 9.01 12.74 14.39
C MET A 71 9.17 12.31 12.93
N LEU A 72 10.19 11.51 12.64
CA LEU A 72 10.39 10.93 11.30
C LEU A 72 9.29 9.92 10.97
N ASP A 73 8.89 9.09 11.94
CA ASP A 73 7.82 8.13 11.78
C ASP A 73 6.46 8.85 11.58
N GLU A 74 6.20 9.95 12.28
CA GLU A 74 5.02 10.80 12.07
C GLU A 74 4.98 11.42 10.66
N LEU A 75 6.12 11.94 10.17
CA LEU A 75 6.22 12.42 8.80
C LEU A 75 5.99 11.29 7.79
N GLY A 76 6.58 10.13 8.01
CA GLY A 76 6.35 8.97 7.17
C GLY A 76 4.88 8.58 7.07
N LEU A 77 4.13 8.64 8.18
CA LEU A 77 2.69 8.42 8.22
C LEU A 77 1.92 9.55 7.54
N LYS A 78 2.27 10.83 7.80
CA LYS A 78 1.66 12.00 7.14
C LYS A 78 1.76 11.91 5.63
N TYR A 79 2.91 11.48 5.13
CA TYR A 79 3.16 11.29 3.71
C TYR A 79 2.83 9.88 3.22
N ARG A 80 2.22 9.02 4.06
CA ARG A 80 1.75 7.67 3.75
C ARG A 80 2.83 6.79 3.10
N LEU A 81 4.04 6.80 3.64
CA LEU A 81 5.12 5.95 3.18
C LEU A 81 4.85 4.50 3.57
N VAL A 82 5.16 3.58 2.66
CA VAL A 82 4.77 2.16 2.79
C VAL A 82 5.35 1.53 4.04
N SER A 83 6.64 1.72 4.30
CA SER A 83 7.30 1.19 5.50
C SER A 83 6.75 1.76 6.81
N HIS A 84 6.25 3.01 6.80
CA HIS A 84 5.65 3.66 7.96
C HIS A 84 4.18 3.24 8.15
N CYS A 85 3.43 3.06 7.05
CA CYS A 85 2.09 2.49 7.10
C CYS A 85 2.09 1.06 7.63
N GLY A 86 3.13 0.26 7.33
CA GLY A 86 3.33 -1.06 7.90
C GLY A 86 3.47 -1.04 9.42
N LEU A 87 4.28 -0.14 9.96
CA LEU A 87 4.45 0.06 11.41
C LEU A 87 3.14 0.44 12.11
N ALA A 88 2.37 1.36 11.53
CA ALA A 88 1.07 1.74 12.09
C ALA A 88 0.09 0.56 12.06
N GLY A 89 0.14 -0.27 11.02
CA GLY A 89 -0.64 -1.51 10.94
C GLY A 89 -0.28 -2.50 12.06
N ASP A 90 1.01 -2.67 12.36
CA ASP A 90 1.49 -3.55 13.44
C ASP A 90 1.12 -3.01 14.82
N THR A 91 1.23 -1.69 15.03
CA THR A 91 0.79 -1.04 16.27
C THR A 91 -0.70 -1.24 16.50
N SER A 92 -1.54 -1.01 15.50
CA SER A 92 -2.98 -1.20 15.56
C SER A 92 -3.37 -2.68 15.77
N ARG A 93 -2.64 -3.61 15.16
CA ARG A 93 -2.83 -5.06 15.38
C ARG A 93 -2.50 -5.46 16.82
N ASN A 94 -1.41 -4.94 17.38
CA ASN A 94 -1.02 -5.18 18.77
C ASN A 94 -2.05 -4.61 19.75
N GLU A 95 -2.59 -3.43 19.47
CA GLU A 95 -3.65 -2.81 20.27
C GLU A 95 -4.95 -3.63 20.19
N ALA A 96 -5.37 -4.06 19.01
CA ALA A 96 -6.53 -4.94 18.84
C ALA A 96 -6.34 -6.27 19.61
N SER A 97 -5.15 -6.87 19.56
CA SER A 97 -4.82 -8.09 20.30
C SER A 97 -4.83 -7.88 21.82
N ARG A 98 -4.48 -6.69 22.29
CA ARG A 98 -4.59 -6.32 23.72
C ARG A 98 -6.04 -6.20 24.13
N LEU A 99 -6.86 -5.46 23.37
CA LEU A 99 -8.29 -5.31 23.65
C LEU A 99 -9.02 -6.66 23.68
N LEU A 100 -8.72 -7.55 22.71
CA LEU A 100 -9.32 -8.89 22.71
C LEU A 100 -8.97 -9.71 23.96
N ARG A 101 -7.75 -9.58 24.47
CA ARG A 101 -7.34 -10.24 25.72
C ARG A 101 -8.09 -9.65 26.93
N GLU A 102 -8.19 -8.33 27.01
CA GLU A 102 -8.95 -7.64 28.07
C GLU A 102 -10.42 -8.08 28.08
N VAL A 103 -11.05 -8.20 26.90
CA VAL A 103 -12.42 -8.73 26.73
C VAL A 103 -12.50 -10.17 27.22
N ALA A 104 -11.57 -11.05 26.83
CA ALA A 104 -11.57 -12.45 27.24
C ALA A 104 -11.41 -12.61 28.75
N GLU A 105 -10.57 -11.80 29.40
CA GLU A 105 -10.40 -11.80 30.86
C GLU A 105 -11.69 -11.38 31.57
N LYS A 106 -12.38 -10.35 31.08
CA LYS A 106 -13.65 -9.88 31.67
C LYS A 106 -14.77 -10.90 31.49
N LEU A 107 -14.87 -11.55 30.35
CA LEU A 107 -15.83 -12.64 30.14
C LEU A 107 -15.56 -13.82 31.07
N ALA A 108 -14.30 -14.19 31.29
CA ALA A 108 -13.91 -15.24 32.22
C ALA A 108 -14.26 -14.88 33.68
N GLU A 109 -14.13 -13.60 34.05
CA GLU A 109 -14.55 -13.09 35.35
C GLU A 109 -16.07 -13.21 35.54
N GLY A 110 -16.86 -12.78 34.53
CA GLY A 110 -18.32 -12.91 34.54
C GLY A 110 -18.80 -14.36 34.66
N LEU A 111 -18.15 -15.28 33.93
CA LEU A 111 -18.44 -16.72 34.08
C LEU A 111 -18.20 -17.23 35.51
N ARG A 112 -17.10 -16.81 36.14
CA ARG A 112 -16.83 -17.17 37.54
C ARG A 112 -17.94 -16.67 38.52
N HIS A 113 -18.44 -15.46 38.32
CA HIS A 113 -19.54 -14.92 39.10
C HIS A 113 -20.83 -15.73 38.91
N ARG A 114 -21.18 -16.09 37.68
CA ARG A 114 -22.34 -16.94 37.38
C ARG A 114 -22.23 -18.34 38.00
N ASP A 115 -21.05 -18.96 37.90
CA ASP A 115 -20.79 -20.26 38.51
C ASP A 115 -20.89 -20.22 40.06
N ALA A 116 -20.41 -19.15 40.67
CA ALA A 116 -20.53 -18.96 42.10
C ALA A 116 -22.01 -18.80 42.52
N PHE A 117 -22.78 -18.02 41.78
CA PHE A 117 -24.22 -17.86 42.01
C PHE A 117 -24.98 -19.19 41.81
N ALA A 118 -24.68 -19.94 40.74
CA ALA A 118 -25.30 -21.23 40.48
C ALA A 118 -25.04 -22.23 41.60
N ARG A 119 -23.81 -22.28 42.13
CA ARG A 119 -23.46 -23.12 43.29
C ARG A 119 -24.20 -22.69 44.56
N ALA A 120 -24.35 -21.39 44.78
CA ALA A 120 -25.14 -20.86 45.92
C ALA A 120 -26.61 -21.28 45.83
N CYS A 121 -27.22 -21.15 44.63
CA CYS A 121 -28.59 -21.62 44.39
C CYS A 121 -28.75 -23.13 44.65
N ASP A 122 -27.82 -23.96 44.14
CA ASP A 122 -27.86 -25.42 44.32
C ASP A 122 -27.73 -25.81 45.78
N THR A 123 -26.87 -25.12 46.53
CA THR A 123 -26.70 -25.34 47.96
C THR A 123 -27.98 -25.04 48.74
N ILE A 124 -28.61 -23.91 48.45
CA ILE A 124 -29.87 -23.50 49.12
C ILE A 124 -31.02 -24.43 48.73
N LEU A 125 -31.14 -24.82 47.48
CA LEU A 125 -32.12 -25.80 47.02
C LEU A 125 -31.99 -27.12 47.76
N LYS A 126 -30.77 -27.61 47.98
CA LYS A 126 -30.50 -28.83 48.77
C LYS A 126 -30.85 -28.66 50.23
N SER A 127 -30.55 -27.49 50.84
CA SER A 127 -30.92 -27.17 52.22
C SER A 127 -32.44 -27.16 52.41
N VAL A 128 -33.15 -26.47 51.51
CA VAL A 128 -34.64 -26.40 51.56
C VAL A 128 -35.31 -27.76 51.34
N SER A 129 -34.73 -28.59 50.45
CA SER A 129 -35.32 -29.91 50.10
C SER A 129 -35.06 -30.98 51.14
N GLY A 130 -34.07 -30.81 52.04
CA GLY A 130 -33.60 -31.81 52.96
C GLY A 130 -34.10 -31.68 54.41
N HIS A 131 -34.76 -30.59 54.81
CA HIS A 131 -35.15 -30.33 56.19
C HIS A 131 -36.61 -29.91 56.27
N GLU A 132 -37.46 -30.78 56.87
CA GLU A 132 -38.86 -30.49 57.16
C GLU A 132 -39.03 -29.50 58.33
N ASP A 133 -37.98 -29.22 59.13
CA ASP A 133 -38.00 -28.37 60.35
C ASP A 133 -37.07 -27.13 60.27
N GLN A 134 -36.86 -26.53 59.13
CA GLN A 134 -36.13 -25.26 59.09
C GLN A 134 -36.90 -24.12 59.73
N SER A 135 -36.22 -23.37 60.63
CA SER A 135 -36.83 -22.16 61.21
C SER A 135 -37.02 -21.10 60.10
N LEU A 136 -38.16 -20.38 60.16
CA LEU A 136 -38.45 -19.28 59.20
C LEU A 136 -37.30 -18.25 59.11
N ALA A 137 -36.60 -18.04 60.23
CA ALA A 137 -35.46 -17.12 60.27
C ALA A 137 -34.25 -17.61 59.43
N ALA A 138 -33.96 -18.93 59.38
CA ALA A 138 -32.92 -19.52 58.61
C ALA A 138 -33.23 -19.39 57.09
N PHE A 139 -34.48 -19.65 56.69
CA PHE A 139 -34.95 -19.50 55.31
C PHE A 139 -34.89 -18.05 54.85
N ILE A 140 -35.27 -17.06 55.70
CA ILE A 140 -35.12 -15.64 55.35
C ILE A 140 -33.63 -15.28 55.11
N GLY A 141 -32.71 -15.79 55.96
CA GLY A 141 -31.26 -15.55 55.77
C GLY A 141 -30.71 -16.12 54.48
N GLU A 142 -31.20 -17.29 54.06
CA GLU A 142 -30.82 -17.88 52.76
C GLU A 142 -31.34 -17.06 51.56
N LEU A 143 -32.58 -16.54 51.65
CA LEU A 143 -33.17 -15.65 50.63
C LEU A 143 -32.42 -14.31 50.55
N ASP A 144 -32.04 -13.72 51.67
CA ASP A 144 -31.23 -12.50 51.70
C ASP A 144 -29.84 -12.72 51.02
N TYR A 145 -29.21 -13.85 51.33
CA TYR A 145 -27.94 -14.22 50.68
C TYR A 145 -28.08 -14.37 49.17
N LEU A 146 -29.15 -15.04 48.69
CA LEU A 146 -29.44 -15.13 47.26
C LEU A 146 -29.68 -13.76 46.61
N SER A 147 -30.45 -12.89 47.28
CA SER A 147 -30.72 -11.54 46.79
C SER A 147 -29.44 -10.72 46.59
N VAL A 148 -28.55 -10.75 47.59
CA VAL A 148 -27.25 -10.09 47.52
C VAL A 148 -26.38 -10.67 46.42
N SER A 149 -26.31 -12.00 46.30
CA SER A 149 -25.54 -12.70 45.27
C SER A 149 -26.07 -12.39 43.86
N LEU A 150 -27.39 -12.36 43.66
CA LEU A 150 -28.03 -12.01 42.41
C LEU A 150 -27.73 -10.56 41.99
N THR A 151 -27.84 -9.64 42.97
CA THR A 151 -27.52 -8.23 42.72
C THR A 151 -26.05 -8.05 42.29
N SER A 152 -25.14 -8.79 42.92
CA SER A 152 -23.71 -8.78 42.54
C SER A 152 -23.49 -9.28 41.11
N VAL A 153 -24.14 -10.40 40.72
CA VAL A 153 -24.05 -10.93 39.35
C VAL A 153 -24.61 -9.95 38.34
N LEU A 154 -25.79 -9.37 38.58
CA LEU A 154 -26.42 -8.39 37.69
C LEU A 154 -25.54 -7.16 37.51
N SER A 155 -24.94 -6.63 38.59
CA SER A 155 -24.02 -5.48 38.52
C SER A 155 -22.77 -5.81 37.67
N ALA A 156 -22.18 -6.98 37.88
CA ALA A 156 -21.03 -7.43 37.10
C ALA A 156 -21.38 -7.61 35.63
N GLU A 157 -22.54 -8.16 35.29
CA GLU A 157 -22.99 -8.31 33.91
C GLU A 157 -23.24 -6.97 33.22
N MET A 158 -23.84 -6.01 33.91
CA MET A 158 -24.03 -4.66 33.36
C MET A 158 -22.70 -3.97 33.09
N GLU A 159 -21.72 -4.09 33.99
CA GLU A 159 -20.38 -3.52 33.79
C GLU A 159 -19.65 -4.18 32.60
N ILE A 160 -19.70 -5.51 32.53
CA ILE A 160 -19.10 -6.27 31.42
C ILE A 160 -19.76 -5.84 30.09
N GLY A 161 -21.09 -5.74 30.04
CA GLY A 161 -21.84 -5.33 28.86
C GLY A 161 -21.45 -3.92 28.37
N ALA A 162 -21.34 -2.96 29.32
CA ALA A 162 -20.94 -1.59 28.99
C ALA A 162 -19.50 -1.51 28.43
N ARG A 163 -18.57 -2.21 29.08
CA ARG A 163 -17.15 -2.26 28.61
C ARG A 163 -17.01 -2.96 27.26
N LEU A 164 -17.72 -4.07 27.05
CA LEU A 164 -17.72 -4.80 25.81
C LEU A 164 -18.21 -3.93 24.64
N ALA A 165 -19.26 -3.14 24.86
CA ALA A 165 -19.77 -2.21 23.86
C ALA A 165 -18.76 -1.10 23.49
N ASP A 166 -17.98 -0.60 24.45
CA ASP A 166 -16.90 0.37 24.19
C ASP A 166 -15.73 -0.27 23.44
N ASP A 167 -15.30 -1.45 23.85
CA ASP A 167 -14.21 -2.19 23.22
C ASP A 167 -14.54 -2.60 21.78
N ILE A 168 -15.79 -2.97 21.49
CA ILE A 168 -16.25 -3.22 20.11
C ILE A 168 -16.12 -1.96 19.26
N LYS A 169 -16.55 -0.79 19.74
CA LYS A 169 -16.39 0.47 19.01
C LYS A 169 -14.92 0.82 18.73
N ARG A 170 -14.05 0.55 19.68
CA ARG A 170 -12.61 0.75 19.53
C ARG A 170 -12.03 -0.19 18.47
N LEU A 171 -12.41 -1.47 18.49
CA LEU A 171 -11.99 -2.45 17.49
C LEU A 171 -12.46 -2.08 16.07
N GLU A 172 -13.71 -1.65 15.91
CA GLU A 172 -14.22 -1.16 14.63
C GLU A 172 -13.45 0.07 14.11
N THR A 173 -13.05 0.95 15.01
CA THR A 173 -12.26 2.15 14.65
C THR A 173 -10.85 1.76 14.20
N LEU A 174 -10.21 0.82 14.90
CA LEU A 174 -8.90 0.28 14.53
C LEU A 174 -8.97 -0.45 13.20
N GLU A 175 -9.97 -1.28 12.97
CA GLU A 175 -10.18 -2.01 11.71
C GLU A 175 -10.33 -1.05 10.52
N ARG A 176 -11.16 0.00 10.68
CA ARG A 176 -11.31 1.06 9.65
C ARG A 176 -9.99 1.78 9.39
N GLY A 177 -9.22 2.07 10.44
CA GLY A 177 -7.89 2.68 10.33
C GLY A 177 -6.91 1.79 9.58
N ILE A 178 -6.83 0.51 9.91
CA ILE A 178 -5.96 -0.49 9.23
C ILE A 178 -6.36 -0.60 7.75
N SER A 179 -7.65 -0.75 7.45
CA SER A 179 -8.14 -0.85 6.09
C SER A 179 -7.81 0.39 5.25
N ALA A 180 -7.99 1.59 5.81
CA ALA A 180 -7.64 2.84 5.15
C ALA A 180 -6.11 2.94 4.88
N MET A 181 -5.28 2.51 5.83
CA MET A 181 -3.82 2.46 5.66
C MET A 181 -3.39 1.46 4.59
N GLN A 182 -4.00 0.27 4.56
CA GLN A 182 -3.72 -0.75 3.53
C GLN A 182 -4.07 -0.25 2.14
N LEU A 183 -5.24 0.38 1.96
CA LEU A 183 -5.63 1.00 0.70
C LEU A 183 -4.68 2.12 0.30
N ALA A 184 -4.26 2.96 1.25
CA ALA A 184 -3.31 4.03 0.99
C ALA A 184 -1.91 3.50 0.62
N ALA A 185 -1.48 2.36 1.18
CA ALA A 185 -0.19 1.74 0.89
C ALA A 185 -0.09 1.17 -0.52
N VAL A 186 -1.22 0.83 -1.16
CA VAL A 186 -1.27 0.24 -2.51
C VAL A 186 -1.70 1.24 -3.59
N ALA A 187 -1.94 2.51 -3.25
CA ALA A 187 -2.33 3.57 -4.19
C ALA A 187 -1.20 4.56 -4.44
N ASP A 188 -1.10 5.06 -5.68
CA ASP A 188 -0.26 6.20 -6.03
C ASP A 188 -0.91 7.51 -5.59
N ARG A 189 -0.17 8.39 -4.92
CA ARG A 189 -0.70 9.62 -4.31
C ARG A 189 -1.09 10.70 -5.31
N ILE A 190 -0.45 10.70 -6.48
CA ILE A 190 -0.68 11.74 -7.49
C ILE A 190 -1.89 11.38 -8.33
N THR A 191 -1.94 10.14 -8.83
CA THR A 191 -2.96 9.69 -9.78
C THR A 191 -4.14 8.99 -9.11
N GLY A 192 -3.98 8.47 -7.88
CA GLY A 192 -4.97 7.63 -7.22
C GLY A 192 -5.05 6.20 -7.78
N LEU A 193 -4.25 5.87 -8.81
CA LEU A 193 -4.17 4.52 -9.35
C LEU A 193 -3.49 3.57 -8.36
N PRO A 194 -3.70 2.25 -8.48
CA PRO A 194 -2.82 1.26 -7.88
C PRO A 194 -1.34 1.57 -8.14
N ASN A 195 -0.49 1.29 -7.15
CA ASN A 195 0.93 1.49 -7.27
C ASN A 195 1.68 0.17 -7.62
N ARG A 196 3.00 0.21 -7.63
CA ARG A 196 3.86 -0.95 -7.90
C ARG A 196 3.60 -2.13 -6.97
N ILE A 197 3.27 -1.88 -5.69
CA ILE A 197 2.97 -2.96 -4.72
C ILE A 197 1.69 -3.69 -5.13
N ALA A 198 0.67 -2.93 -5.52
CA ALA A 198 -0.57 -3.51 -6.02
C ALA A 198 -0.36 -4.32 -7.30
N LEU A 199 0.45 -3.83 -8.24
CA LEU A 199 0.82 -4.56 -9.46
C LEU A 199 1.48 -5.90 -9.12
N ASN A 200 2.48 -5.89 -8.22
CA ASN A 200 3.19 -7.11 -7.83
C ASN A 200 2.26 -8.15 -7.20
N ARG A 201 1.28 -7.73 -6.39
CA ARG A 201 0.26 -8.63 -5.83
C ARG A 201 -0.61 -9.26 -6.92
N VAL A 202 -1.16 -8.43 -7.81
CA VAL A 202 -2.02 -8.92 -8.90
C VAL A 202 -1.27 -9.88 -9.83
N MET A 203 0.01 -9.62 -10.07
CA MET A 203 0.82 -10.53 -10.88
C MET A 203 1.17 -11.82 -10.13
N ALA A 204 1.42 -11.79 -8.82
CA ALA A 204 1.61 -12.99 -8.02
C ALA A 204 0.34 -13.85 -8.07
N ASP A 205 -0.82 -13.25 -7.79
CA ASP A 205 -2.13 -13.92 -7.86
C ASP A 205 -2.41 -14.52 -9.25
N LEU A 206 -1.93 -13.87 -10.32
CA LEU A 206 -2.10 -14.36 -11.69
C LEU A 206 -1.33 -15.68 -11.91
N TYR A 207 -0.12 -15.78 -11.38
CA TYR A 207 0.72 -16.98 -11.53
C TYR A 207 0.40 -18.09 -10.51
N GLU A 208 -0.33 -17.79 -9.43
CA GLU A 208 -0.79 -18.77 -8.45
C GLU A 208 -2.09 -19.48 -8.85
N ARG A 209 -2.81 -19.00 -9.86
CA ARG A 209 -4.06 -19.64 -10.33
C ARG A 209 -3.79 -20.99 -10.98
N GLU A 210 -4.71 -21.93 -10.78
CA GLU A 210 -4.62 -23.29 -11.36
C GLU A 210 -4.55 -23.30 -12.89
N GLU A 211 -5.21 -22.33 -13.54
CA GLU A 211 -5.17 -22.14 -15.00
C GLU A 211 -3.88 -21.45 -15.47
N GLY A 212 -3.03 -21.04 -14.53
CA GLY A 212 -1.80 -20.32 -14.79
C GLY A 212 -2.03 -18.92 -15.36
N ALA A 213 -0.94 -18.24 -15.69
CA ALA A 213 -0.98 -16.88 -16.25
C ALA A 213 -1.31 -16.85 -17.75
N ALA A 214 -1.78 -17.95 -18.35
CA ALA A 214 -1.99 -18.05 -19.78
C ALA A 214 -2.92 -16.96 -20.33
N GLY A 215 -2.52 -16.37 -21.46
CA GLY A 215 -3.35 -15.39 -22.17
C GLY A 215 -3.35 -13.97 -21.60
N SER A 216 -2.46 -13.62 -20.69
CA SER A 216 -2.35 -12.24 -20.19
C SER A 216 -1.20 -11.49 -20.86
N ALA A 217 -1.37 -10.16 -21.07
CA ALA A 217 -0.35 -9.28 -21.59
C ALA A 217 -0.04 -8.15 -20.61
N LEU A 218 1.24 -7.96 -20.27
CA LEU A 218 1.74 -6.84 -19.48
C LEU A 218 2.31 -5.77 -20.41
N PHE A 219 1.83 -4.54 -20.23
CA PHE A 219 2.31 -3.35 -20.91
C PHE A 219 3.05 -2.51 -19.87
N MET A 220 4.28 -2.14 -20.20
CA MET A 220 5.02 -1.12 -19.47
C MET A 220 5.05 0.13 -20.35
N ILE A 221 4.62 1.25 -19.81
CA ILE A 221 4.43 2.52 -20.53
C ILE A 221 5.23 3.60 -19.82
N ASP A 222 6.00 4.34 -20.58
CA ASP A 222 6.80 5.47 -20.09
C ASP A 222 6.43 6.75 -20.86
N ILE A 223 6.43 7.89 -20.17
CA ILE A 223 6.15 9.18 -20.79
C ILE A 223 7.43 9.77 -21.34
N ASP A 224 7.48 9.94 -22.64
CA ASP A 224 8.66 10.47 -23.31
C ASP A 224 8.98 11.91 -22.84
N ASN A 225 10.25 12.17 -22.52
CA ASN A 225 10.77 13.47 -22.09
C ASN A 225 10.02 14.11 -20.88
N PHE A 226 9.46 13.29 -19.98
CA PHE A 226 8.71 13.80 -18.81
C PHE A 226 9.57 14.63 -17.86
N THR A 227 10.85 14.32 -17.74
CA THR A 227 11.80 15.10 -16.94
C THR A 227 11.95 16.52 -17.48
N ASP A 228 12.18 16.67 -18.80
CA ASP A 228 12.30 17.98 -19.46
C ASP A 228 11.01 18.78 -19.35
N LEU A 229 9.86 18.11 -19.44
CA LEU A 229 8.57 18.74 -19.23
C LEU A 229 8.43 19.31 -17.80
N ASN A 230 8.83 18.54 -16.79
CA ASN A 230 8.83 18.99 -15.41
C ASN A 230 9.82 20.14 -15.15
N GLU A 231 11.00 20.11 -15.78
CA GLU A 231 11.98 21.18 -15.67
C GLU A 231 11.47 22.48 -16.29
N ARG A 232 10.77 22.37 -17.42
CA ARG A 232 10.26 23.51 -18.17
C ARG A 232 8.97 24.13 -17.58
N TYR A 233 8.03 23.28 -17.14
CA TYR A 233 6.68 23.72 -16.69
C TYR A 233 6.42 23.56 -15.20
N GLY A 234 7.35 23.00 -14.47
CA GLY A 234 7.28 22.71 -13.04
C GLY A 234 6.50 21.45 -12.71
N THR A 235 6.83 20.86 -11.56
CA THR A 235 6.20 19.64 -11.02
C THR A 235 4.67 19.70 -10.92
N PRO A 236 4.03 20.86 -10.58
CA PRO A 236 2.56 20.94 -10.56
C PRO A 236 1.92 20.70 -11.93
N ALA A 237 2.56 21.14 -13.01
CA ALA A 237 2.08 20.89 -14.38
C ALA A 237 2.21 19.42 -14.75
N GLY A 238 3.35 18.78 -14.45
CA GLY A 238 3.54 17.35 -14.63
C GLY A 238 2.54 16.52 -13.84
N ASN A 239 2.26 16.88 -12.59
CA ASN A 239 1.25 16.18 -11.79
C ASN A 239 -0.17 16.27 -12.37
N LYS A 240 -0.55 17.42 -12.97
CA LYS A 240 -1.83 17.55 -13.69
C LYS A 240 -1.87 16.64 -14.93
N LEU A 241 -0.75 16.57 -15.64
CA LEU A 241 -0.62 15.71 -16.81
C LEU A 241 -0.74 14.23 -16.45
N LEU A 242 -0.03 13.78 -15.40
CA LEU A 242 -0.13 12.42 -14.87
C LEU A 242 -1.58 12.05 -14.50
N LYS A 243 -2.33 12.95 -13.86
CA LYS A 243 -3.75 12.74 -13.54
C LYS A 243 -4.62 12.61 -14.78
N LYS A 244 -4.37 13.43 -15.82
CA LYS A 244 -5.10 13.34 -17.09
C LYS A 244 -4.79 12.02 -17.80
N LEU A 245 -3.52 11.63 -17.84
CA LEU A 245 -3.08 10.38 -18.46
C LEU A 245 -3.69 9.15 -17.73
N ALA A 246 -3.66 9.16 -16.41
CA ALA A 246 -4.31 8.13 -15.59
C ALA A 246 -5.81 8.00 -15.92
N GLY A 247 -6.52 9.11 -16.02
CA GLY A 247 -7.94 9.11 -16.39
C GLY A 247 -8.20 8.63 -17.82
N LEU A 248 -7.29 8.91 -18.76
CA LEU A 248 -7.37 8.41 -20.14
C LEU A 248 -7.18 6.88 -20.17
N PHE A 249 -6.18 6.37 -19.49
CA PHE A 249 -5.94 4.93 -19.40
C PHE A 249 -7.08 4.20 -18.71
N GLN A 250 -7.61 4.73 -17.60
CA GLN A 250 -8.78 4.12 -16.92
C GLN A 250 -10.00 3.97 -17.82
N LYS A 251 -10.24 4.94 -18.73
CA LYS A 251 -11.34 4.86 -19.70
C LYS A 251 -11.08 3.87 -20.83
N SER A 252 -9.82 3.50 -21.05
CA SER A 252 -9.40 2.62 -22.14
C SER A 252 -9.35 1.15 -21.76
N ILE A 253 -9.46 0.82 -20.46
CA ILE A 253 -9.40 -0.53 -19.92
C ILE A 253 -10.78 -1.05 -19.53
N LYS A 254 -10.95 -2.38 -19.53
CA LYS A 254 -12.17 -3.06 -19.10
C LYS A 254 -12.13 -3.40 -17.61
N LYS A 255 -13.27 -3.86 -17.07
CA LYS A 255 -13.40 -4.20 -15.63
C LYS A 255 -12.39 -5.26 -15.13
N ASN A 256 -11.99 -6.17 -16.01
CA ASN A 256 -11.06 -7.27 -15.67
C ASN A 256 -9.60 -6.95 -15.96
N ASP A 257 -9.33 -5.78 -16.55
CA ASP A 257 -7.97 -5.31 -16.77
C ASP A 257 -7.48 -4.55 -15.54
N PHE A 258 -6.17 -4.49 -15.37
CA PHE A 258 -5.56 -3.81 -14.25
C PHE A 258 -4.61 -2.70 -14.72
N ILE A 259 -4.58 -1.60 -13.98
CA ILE A 259 -3.68 -0.48 -14.23
C ILE A 259 -2.99 -0.06 -12.95
N ALA A 260 -1.71 0.27 -13.04
CA ALA A 260 -0.93 0.82 -11.94
C ALA A 260 0.02 1.92 -12.46
N ARG A 261 0.41 2.83 -11.56
CA ARG A 261 1.58 3.69 -11.77
C ARG A 261 2.74 3.12 -10.95
N THR A 262 3.80 2.73 -11.63
CA THR A 262 4.91 1.97 -11.04
C THR A 262 6.08 2.84 -10.60
N GLU A 263 6.35 3.91 -11.34
CA GLU A 263 7.42 4.88 -11.06
C GLU A 263 6.96 6.32 -11.37
N ALA A 264 7.87 7.27 -11.38
CA ALA A 264 7.55 8.70 -11.55
C ALA A 264 6.76 9.02 -12.83
N ASP A 265 7.12 8.39 -13.94
CA ASP A 265 6.56 8.58 -15.28
C ASP A 265 6.14 7.25 -15.94
N GLU A 266 6.23 6.14 -15.20
CA GLU A 266 5.96 4.80 -15.69
C GLU A 266 4.60 4.28 -15.23
N PHE A 267 3.84 3.70 -16.16
CA PHE A 267 2.58 3.02 -15.92
C PHE A 267 2.67 1.56 -16.36
N ALA A 268 1.92 0.71 -15.71
CA ALA A 268 1.76 -0.69 -16.10
C ALA A 268 0.29 -1.02 -16.28
N LEU A 269 -0.04 -1.69 -17.40
CA LEU A 269 -1.38 -2.22 -17.65
C LEU A 269 -1.30 -3.72 -17.85
N LEU A 270 -2.19 -4.46 -17.20
CA LEU A 270 -2.30 -5.91 -17.36
C LEU A 270 -3.65 -6.23 -17.96
N PHE A 271 -3.63 -6.80 -19.16
CA PHE A 271 -4.81 -7.22 -19.92
C PHE A 271 -4.97 -8.74 -19.84
N ALA A 272 -6.20 -9.19 -19.56
CA ALA A 272 -6.54 -10.61 -19.56
C ALA A 272 -7.05 -11.07 -20.94
N ASN A 273 -6.73 -12.29 -21.32
CA ASN A 273 -7.18 -12.93 -22.56
C ASN A 273 -6.81 -12.14 -23.84
N VAL A 274 -5.55 -11.72 -23.91
CA VAL A 274 -5.03 -10.93 -25.04
C VAL A 274 -3.81 -11.62 -25.65
N GLY A 275 -3.88 -11.91 -26.94
CA GLY A 275 -2.76 -12.41 -27.74
C GLY A 275 -1.85 -11.28 -28.23
N MET A 276 -0.66 -11.61 -28.79
CA MET A 276 0.36 -10.64 -29.19
C MET A 276 -0.13 -9.63 -30.24
N GLN A 277 -0.94 -10.06 -31.20
CA GLN A 277 -1.46 -9.15 -32.25
C GLN A 277 -2.43 -8.13 -31.65
N ASP A 278 -3.35 -8.60 -30.81
CA ASP A 278 -4.30 -7.72 -30.12
C ASP A 278 -3.59 -6.80 -29.14
N ALA A 279 -2.58 -7.30 -28.43
CA ALA A 279 -1.76 -6.49 -27.52
C ALA A 279 -1.05 -5.34 -28.24
N LYS A 280 -0.43 -5.60 -29.40
CA LYS A 280 0.18 -4.53 -30.24
C LYS A 280 -0.87 -3.52 -30.71
N ALA A 281 -2.05 -3.98 -31.15
CA ALA A 281 -3.12 -3.09 -31.60
C ALA A 281 -3.66 -2.23 -30.44
N ILE A 282 -3.79 -2.80 -29.22
CA ILE A 282 -4.17 -2.06 -28.02
C ILE A 282 -3.12 -1.01 -27.67
N ALA A 283 -1.83 -1.37 -27.71
CA ALA A 283 -0.73 -0.46 -27.39
C ALA A 283 -0.69 0.74 -28.36
N GLU A 284 -0.81 0.50 -29.66
CA GLU A 284 -0.87 1.57 -30.65
C GLU A 284 -2.09 2.47 -30.47
N ARG A 285 -3.25 1.90 -30.14
CA ARG A 285 -4.45 2.69 -29.86
C ARG A 285 -4.29 3.56 -28.62
N LEU A 286 -3.67 3.03 -27.55
CA LEU A 286 -3.35 3.80 -26.34
C LEU A 286 -2.38 4.94 -26.65
N ARG A 287 -1.32 4.67 -27.42
CA ARG A 287 -0.35 5.67 -27.85
C ARG A 287 -1.02 6.79 -28.65
N ALA A 288 -1.77 6.45 -29.68
CA ALA A 288 -2.49 7.42 -30.49
C ALA A 288 -3.48 8.24 -29.65
N SER A 289 -4.19 7.60 -28.74
CA SER A 289 -5.13 8.28 -27.85
C SER A 289 -4.44 9.29 -26.93
N VAL A 290 -3.22 8.98 -26.44
CA VAL A 290 -2.41 9.93 -25.65
C VAL A 290 -1.99 11.13 -26.49
N GLU A 291 -1.44 10.88 -27.67
CA GLU A 291 -0.96 11.92 -28.59
C GLU A 291 -2.08 12.87 -29.04
N ASP A 292 -3.30 12.33 -29.29
CA ASP A 292 -4.43 13.12 -29.74
C ASP A 292 -5.12 13.91 -28.61
N ASN A 293 -5.17 13.38 -27.38
CA ASN A 293 -5.94 13.97 -26.29
C ASN A 293 -5.09 14.78 -25.30
N LEU A 294 -3.76 14.60 -25.28
CA LEU A 294 -2.89 15.30 -24.35
C LEU A 294 -1.95 16.25 -25.06
N VAL A 295 -2.54 17.41 -25.38
CA VAL A 295 -1.82 18.56 -25.92
C VAL A 295 -1.55 19.56 -24.77
N PHE A 296 -0.34 20.06 -24.66
CA PHE A 296 0.02 21.12 -23.73
C PHE A 296 0.45 22.38 -24.47
N ALA A 297 -0.03 23.54 -24.02
CA ALA A 297 0.39 24.80 -24.56
C ALA A 297 1.83 25.10 -24.13
N THR A 298 2.71 25.36 -25.07
CA THR A 298 4.05 25.86 -24.80
C THR A 298 4.00 27.38 -24.58
N SER A 299 4.76 27.90 -23.64
CA SER A 299 4.80 29.34 -23.32
C SER A 299 5.41 30.21 -24.43
N ASP A 300 6.06 29.64 -25.42
CA ASP A 300 6.64 30.34 -26.55
C ASP A 300 5.75 30.25 -27.79
N LYS A 301 5.06 31.36 -28.06
CA LYS A 301 4.44 31.71 -29.36
C LYS A 301 3.71 30.57 -30.10
N GLY A 302 2.66 30.02 -29.52
CA GLY A 302 1.67 29.24 -30.29
C GLY A 302 2.10 27.84 -30.69
N ASP A 303 3.20 27.33 -30.17
CA ASP A 303 3.59 25.94 -30.38
C ASP A 303 2.92 25.04 -29.34
N SER A 304 2.17 24.04 -29.79
CA SER A 304 1.53 23.05 -28.93
C SER A 304 2.36 21.78 -28.95
N GLY A 305 2.94 21.42 -27.80
CA GLY A 305 3.60 20.13 -27.62
C GLY A 305 2.56 19.02 -27.47
N ARG A 306 2.76 17.91 -28.16
CA ARG A 306 1.98 16.68 -27.94
C ARG A 306 2.73 15.78 -26.98
N LEU A 307 2.01 15.15 -26.07
CA LEU A 307 2.59 14.13 -25.21
C LEU A 307 2.71 12.83 -25.98
N THR A 308 3.89 12.23 -25.97
CA THR A 308 4.14 10.90 -26.52
C THR A 308 4.49 9.92 -25.43
N ILE A 309 4.26 8.65 -25.70
CA ILE A 309 4.59 7.55 -24.79
C ILE A 309 5.30 6.44 -25.56
N SER A 310 6.23 5.79 -24.88
CA SER A 310 6.85 4.54 -25.32
C SER A 310 6.19 3.37 -24.62
N VAL A 311 5.93 2.27 -25.33
CA VAL A 311 5.22 1.10 -24.81
C VAL A 311 6.01 -0.18 -25.08
N GLY A 312 6.30 -0.92 -24.00
CA GLY A 312 6.84 -2.27 -24.05
C GLY A 312 5.78 -3.29 -23.68
N VAL A 313 5.61 -4.34 -24.49
CA VAL A 313 4.60 -5.38 -24.30
C VAL A 313 5.27 -6.73 -24.12
N ALA A 314 4.81 -7.52 -23.14
CA ALA A 314 5.20 -8.92 -22.97
C ALA A 314 4.00 -9.80 -22.66
N LEU A 315 3.99 -11.04 -23.15
CA LEU A 315 2.96 -12.01 -22.84
C LEU A 315 3.36 -12.87 -21.63
N SER A 316 2.39 -13.21 -20.81
CA SER A 316 2.58 -14.14 -19.70
C SER A 316 3.00 -15.54 -20.14
N ALA A 317 2.65 -15.95 -21.37
CA ALA A 317 3.07 -17.21 -21.97
C ALA A 317 4.60 -17.29 -22.18
N ASP A 318 5.28 -16.14 -22.29
CA ASP A 318 6.73 -16.05 -22.50
C ASP A 318 7.51 -15.89 -21.18
N ALA A 319 6.85 -16.06 -20.04
CA ALA A 319 7.44 -15.86 -18.73
C ALA A 319 6.96 -16.94 -17.73
N SER A 320 7.89 -17.49 -16.98
CA SER A 320 7.59 -18.50 -15.95
C SER A 320 7.28 -17.90 -14.58
N THR A 321 7.57 -16.61 -14.38
CA THR A 321 7.38 -15.92 -13.10
C THR A 321 6.92 -14.47 -13.33
N PRO A 322 6.25 -13.86 -12.33
CA PRO A 322 5.88 -12.44 -12.37
C PRO A 322 7.06 -11.52 -12.67
N GLY A 323 8.22 -11.79 -12.05
CA GLY A 323 9.44 -11.01 -12.25
C GLY A 323 9.99 -11.11 -13.66
N GLN A 324 9.92 -12.30 -14.28
CA GLN A 324 10.33 -12.49 -15.66
C GLN A 324 9.39 -11.77 -16.62
N LEU A 325 8.08 -11.77 -16.39
CA LEU A 325 7.12 -11.02 -17.20
C LEU A 325 7.41 -9.53 -17.16
N GLN A 326 7.67 -8.97 -15.99
CA GLN A 326 8.07 -7.56 -15.85
C GLN A 326 9.39 -7.27 -16.57
N ALA A 327 10.40 -8.12 -16.40
CA ALA A 327 11.69 -7.95 -17.06
C ALA A 327 11.54 -7.96 -18.58
N ASN A 328 10.76 -8.89 -19.13
CA ASN A 328 10.49 -8.99 -20.57
C ASN A 328 9.79 -7.71 -21.10
N ALA A 329 8.75 -7.23 -20.42
CA ALA A 329 8.06 -6.00 -20.80
C ALA A 329 8.97 -4.77 -20.68
N ARG A 330 9.85 -4.71 -19.68
CA ARG A 330 10.82 -3.63 -19.51
C ARG A 330 11.89 -3.64 -20.59
N VAL A 331 12.37 -4.79 -21.04
CA VAL A 331 13.29 -4.91 -22.19
C VAL A 331 12.62 -4.39 -23.46
N ALA A 332 11.36 -4.74 -23.69
CA ALA A 332 10.59 -4.22 -24.82
C ALA A 332 10.39 -2.70 -24.72
N LEU A 333 10.13 -2.16 -23.53
CA LEU A 333 10.02 -0.71 -23.32
C LEU A 333 11.32 0.03 -23.63
N LEU A 334 12.46 -0.47 -23.17
CA LEU A 334 13.77 0.10 -23.50
C LEU A 334 14.05 0.10 -25.01
N ALA A 335 13.64 -0.95 -25.72
CA ALA A 335 13.73 -1.01 -27.17
C ALA A 335 12.83 0.03 -27.84
N ALA A 336 11.62 0.27 -27.32
CA ALA A 336 10.71 1.32 -27.79
C ALA A 336 11.31 2.72 -27.59
N GLN A 337 11.83 3.02 -26.41
CA GLN A 337 12.50 4.30 -26.10
C GLN A 337 13.73 4.56 -26.97
N SER A 338 14.45 3.51 -27.35
CA SER A 338 15.63 3.61 -28.21
C SER A 338 15.29 3.83 -29.69
N ASN A 339 14.04 3.62 -30.09
CA ASN A 339 13.58 3.76 -31.47
C ASN A 339 12.31 4.63 -31.58
N PRO A 340 12.44 5.96 -31.66
CA PRO A 340 11.29 6.86 -31.75
C PRO A 340 10.36 6.62 -32.94
N ARG A 341 10.82 5.89 -33.97
CA ARG A 341 9.99 5.51 -35.15
C ARG A 341 9.07 4.31 -34.83
N GLN A 342 9.37 3.55 -33.80
CA GLN A 342 8.62 2.40 -33.37
C GLN A 342 8.44 2.44 -31.85
N PRO A 343 7.62 3.37 -31.36
CA PRO A 343 7.44 3.60 -29.91
C PRO A 343 6.63 2.49 -29.21
N VAL A 344 6.15 1.50 -29.95
CA VAL A 344 5.54 0.29 -29.43
C VAL A 344 6.40 -0.91 -29.81
N GLN A 345 6.93 -1.60 -28.81
CA GLN A 345 7.73 -2.80 -28.99
C GLN A 345 7.13 -3.96 -28.18
N ALA A 346 7.23 -5.14 -28.75
CA ALA A 346 6.83 -6.36 -28.04
C ALA A 346 8.06 -7.22 -27.79
N PHE A 347 8.12 -7.79 -26.59
CA PHE A 347 9.07 -8.83 -26.28
C PHE A 347 8.70 -10.08 -27.10
N GLY A 348 9.61 -10.56 -27.92
CA GLY A 348 9.42 -11.76 -28.71
C GLY A 348 10.77 -12.34 -29.09
N ARG A 349 10.76 -13.66 -29.23
CA ARG A 349 11.87 -14.39 -29.85
C ARG A 349 11.81 -14.25 -31.36
#